data_a14849693b2e5b6ac1b428930b970e66
#
_entry.id   a14849693b2e5b6ac1b428930b970e66
#
_cell.length_a   1.000
_cell.length_b   1.000
_cell.length_c   1.000
_cell.angle_alpha   90.00
_cell.angle_beta   90.00
_cell.angle_gamma   90.00
#
_symmetry.space_group_name_H-M   'P 1'
#
loop_
_entity.id
_entity.type
_entity.pdbx_description
1 polymer ?
#
loop_
_entity_poly.entity_id
_entity_poly.type
_entity_poly.pdbx_seq_one_letter_code
_entity_poly.pdbx_strand_id
1 'polypeptide(L)'
;MTVAYVYPWDVVSDPDAAARYADLGVDAVALAAAYHTVRAATPLHPEHRLVDARHAAFYLPVRDEAWQGKRLRPVEPSWVASDSYRSARDALKAAGLPVYAWTVLTHSSRLGDLHPDLTVVNAFGDRYPYALCPSNQDVVEYCLTLVEEIIALGEPDGIILEACGALGFVHGGHHEKTEGGDWGPIRQKFLSVCFCAGCSARYPDASALRQQIREAVDSGEPEEMPLAAPIAEIRASVAADLRKLLVNRIRELAPDTRVIVHANSDPWATGPFATVAPDLGVEVDALVAMAWPGPAASAPNIRALRAIAPDTRIAGYVLALPPKPADGSAMLAEMRALAEEGVEEFHLYHAGLASGTRLNAVREAIAALRATRPVGGSVLGA
;
A
#
# COMPACT_ATOMS: atom_id res chain seq x y z
N MET A 1 -11.02 5.21 14.37
CA MET A 1 -9.68 5.80 14.18
C MET A 1 -9.60 6.43 12.80
N THR A 2 -8.85 7.54 12.64
CA THR A 2 -8.62 8.23 11.37
C THR A 2 -7.12 8.46 11.17
N VAL A 3 -6.60 8.17 9.98
CA VAL A 3 -5.17 8.28 9.63
C VAL A 3 -5.03 9.11 8.36
N ALA A 4 -4.23 10.19 8.37
CA ALA A 4 -3.96 10.99 7.18
C ALA A 4 -2.63 10.62 6.55
N TYR A 5 -2.60 10.44 5.22
CA TYR A 5 -1.39 10.11 4.47
C TYR A 5 -0.68 11.37 4.01
N VAL A 6 0.63 11.42 4.21
CA VAL A 6 1.52 12.52 3.79
C VAL A 6 2.88 11.98 3.34
N TYR A 7 3.58 12.78 2.54
CA TYR A 7 4.97 12.55 2.20
C TYR A 7 5.91 13.38 3.10
N PRO A 8 7.18 13.00 3.27
CA PRO A 8 8.12 13.81 4.05
C PRO A 8 8.26 15.25 3.55
N TRP A 9 8.24 15.48 2.25
CA TRP A 9 8.30 16.83 1.65
C TRP A 9 7.05 17.68 1.83
N ASP A 10 5.95 17.11 2.34
CA ASP A 10 4.76 17.88 2.73
C ASP A 10 4.91 18.52 4.10
N VAL A 11 5.96 18.14 4.86
CA VAL A 11 6.21 18.55 6.24
C VAL A 11 7.55 19.30 6.38
N VAL A 12 8.62 18.77 5.75
CA VAL A 12 9.96 19.36 5.85
C VAL A 12 9.98 20.75 5.22
N SER A 13 10.59 21.73 5.90
CA SER A 13 10.64 23.15 5.50
C SER A 13 9.29 23.89 5.49
N ASP A 14 8.23 23.29 6.05
CA ASP A 14 6.97 23.97 6.31
C ASP A 14 6.69 23.99 7.82
N PRO A 15 6.92 25.12 8.52
CA PRO A 15 6.75 25.21 9.97
C PRO A 15 5.29 25.02 10.41
N ASP A 16 4.32 25.25 9.54
CA ASP A 16 2.90 25.15 9.85
C ASP A 16 2.30 23.77 9.50
N ALA A 17 3.05 22.90 8.81
CA ALA A 17 2.51 21.64 8.30
C ALA A 17 2.01 20.72 9.40
N ALA A 18 2.80 20.50 10.44
CA ALA A 18 2.44 19.59 11.54
C ALA A 18 1.19 20.07 12.29
N ALA A 19 1.09 21.38 12.58
CA ALA A 19 -0.10 21.98 13.19
C ALA A 19 -1.33 21.86 12.26
N ARG A 20 -1.16 22.08 10.97
CA ARG A 20 -2.22 21.93 9.95
C ARG A 20 -2.79 20.51 9.92
N TYR A 21 -1.94 19.48 10.02
CA TYR A 21 -2.41 18.09 10.05
C TYR A 21 -3.04 17.72 11.40
N ALA A 22 -2.52 18.25 12.52
CA ALA A 22 -3.15 18.07 13.82
C ALA A 22 -4.56 18.72 13.88
N ASP A 23 -4.73 19.89 13.27
CA ASP A 23 -6.02 20.59 13.19
C ASP A 23 -7.09 19.83 12.37
N LEU A 24 -6.70 18.85 11.55
CA LEU A 24 -7.67 17.95 10.90
C LEU A 24 -8.43 17.09 11.92
N GLY A 25 -7.88 16.93 13.12
CA GLY A 25 -8.43 16.03 14.13
C GLY A 25 -8.19 14.55 13.80
N VAL A 26 -7.18 14.19 13.04
CA VAL A 26 -6.80 12.79 12.81
C VAL A 26 -6.16 12.18 14.05
N ASP A 27 -6.22 10.85 14.16
CA ASP A 27 -5.65 10.11 15.29
C ASP A 27 -4.18 9.74 15.06
N ALA A 28 -3.73 9.70 13.80
CA ALA A 28 -2.34 9.42 13.41
C ALA A 28 -2.05 9.94 11.99
N VAL A 29 -0.79 9.98 11.63
CA VAL A 29 -0.31 10.30 10.28
C VAL A 29 0.47 9.12 9.71
N ALA A 30 0.13 8.70 8.49
CA ALA A 30 0.90 7.77 7.69
C ALA A 30 1.93 8.56 6.88
N LEU A 31 3.18 8.51 7.30
CA LEU A 31 4.31 9.20 6.68
C LEU A 31 5.10 8.25 5.80
N ALA A 32 5.30 8.58 4.52
CA ALA A 32 6.04 7.71 3.61
C ALA A 32 7.50 7.54 4.06
N ALA A 33 7.89 6.32 4.41
CA ALA A 33 9.27 5.93 4.74
C ALA A 33 10.00 5.36 3.52
N ALA A 34 9.28 4.62 2.67
CA ALA A 34 9.74 4.15 1.36
C ALA A 34 8.59 4.28 0.37
N TYR A 35 8.83 4.93 -0.77
CA TYR A 35 7.77 5.19 -1.74
C TYR A 35 8.27 5.12 -3.19
N HIS A 36 7.37 4.78 -4.10
CA HIS A 36 7.65 4.67 -5.54
C HIS A 36 7.71 6.04 -6.25
N THR A 37 7.86 6.03 -7.56
CA THR A 37 7.83 7.22 -8.43
C THR A 37 6.50 7.94 -8.33
N VAL A 38 6.52 9.27 -8.14
CA VAL A 38 5.32 10.09 -8.15
C VAL A 38 5.66 11.54 -8.53
N ARG A 39 4.74 12.20 -9.22
CA ARG A 39 4.75 13.65 -9.42
C ARG A 39 3.63 14.25 -8.58
N ALA A 40 3.99 14.82 -7.44
CA ALA A 40 3.08 15.23 -6.38
C ALA A 40 2.87 16.74 -6.36
N ALA A 41 1.61 17.20 -6.33
CA ALA A 41 1.29 18.58 -6.01
C ALA A 41 1.48 18.83 -4.51
N THR A 42 1.96 20.02 -4.15
CA THR A 42 2.15 20.46 -2.76
C THR A 42 1.50 21.84 -2.59
N PRO A 43 0.16 21.91 -2.64
CA PRO A 43 -0.56 23.18 -2.82
C PRO A 43 -0.38 24.17 -1.66
N LEU A 44 -0.05 23.70 -0.48
CA LEU A 44 0.06 24.50 0.75
C LEU A 44 1.51 24.70 1.22
N HIS A 45 2.48 24.02 0.60
CA HIS A 45 3.88 24.16 1.00
C HIS A 45 4.42 25.56 0.67
N PRO A 46 5.16 26.24 1.58
CA PRO A 46 5.60 27.62 1.36
C PRO A 46 6.64 27.74 0.23
N GLU A 47 7.52 26.76 0.04
CA GLU A 47 8.66 26.86 -0.87
C GLU A 47 8.41 26.29 -2.27
N HIS A 48 7.53 25.28 -2.42
CA HIS A 48 7.29 24.62 -3.70
C HIS A 48 5.82 24.28 -3.91
N ARG A 49 5.43 23.99 -5.17
CA ARG A 49 4.06 23.60 -5.56
C ARG A 49 4.00 22.23 -6.19
N LEU A 50 5.16 21.65 -6.46
CA LEU A 50 5.30 20.35 -7.12
C LEU A 50 6.60 19.68 -6.67
N VAL A 51 6.53 18.39 -6.38
CA VAL A 51 7.68 17.50 -6.20
C VAL A 51 7.63 16.41 -7.26
N ASP A 52 8.76 16.21 -7.95
CA ASP A 52 8.94 15.16 -8.95
C ASP A 52 9.87 14.08 -8.38
N ALA A 53 9.29 13.11 -7.69
CA ALA A 53 9.98 11.94 -7.16
C ALA A 53 10.24 10.95 -8.30
N ARG A 54 11.42 11.03 -8.92
CA ARG A 54 11.75 10.38 -10.20
C ARG A 54 11.99 8.89 -10.11
N HIS A 55 12.19 8.36 -8.91
CA HIS A 55 12.41 6.94 -8.67
C HIS A 55 11.89 6.55 -7.28
N ALA A 56 11.71 5.26 -7.05
CA ALA A 56 11.45 4.76 -5.72
C ALA A 56 12.61 5.12 -4.77
N ALA A 57 12.30 5.71 -3.62
CA ALA A 57 13.28 6.20 -2.68
C ALA A 57 12.97 5.78 -1.25
N PHE A 58 14.02 5.72 -0.45
CA PHE A 58 13.99 5.50 0.98
C PHE A 58 14.31 6.82 1.68
N TYR A 59 13.38 7.33 2.48
CA TYR A 59 13.45 8.66 3.10
C TYR A 59 14.16 8.68 4.45
N LEU A 60 14.95 7.64 4.72
CA LEU A 60 15.88 7.48 5.83
C LEU A 60 17.28 7.24 5.27
N PRO A 61 18.35 7.46 6.04
CA PRO A 61 19.71 7.20 5.59
C PRO A 61 19.92 5.74 5.17
N VAL A 62 20.52 5.52 4.01
CA VAL A 62 20.86 4.18 3.52
C VAL A 62 22.21 3.76 4.07
N ARG A 63 22.23 3.02 5.18
CA ARG A 63 23.45 2.60 5.88
C ARG A 63 24.14 1.46 5.14
N ASP A 64 25.44 1.61 4.84
CA ASP A 64 26.19 0.61 4.09
C ASP A 64 26.20 -0.77 4.77
N GLU A 65 26.35 -0.80 6.09
CA GLU A 65 26.42 -2.04 6.88
C GLU A 65 25.15 -2.89 6.81
N ALA A 66 23.97 -2.26 6.70
CA ALA A 66 22.70 -2.97 6.59
C ALA A 66 22.49 -3.59 5.21
N TRP A 67 23.06 -2.97 4.18
CA TRP A 67 22.87 -3.37 2.79
C TRP A 67 24.07 -4.07 2.16
N GLN A 68 25.16 -4.26 2.92
CA GLN A 68 26.36 -4.93 2.43
C GLN A 68 26.07 -6.38 2.03
N GLY A 69 26.49 -6.76 0.83
CA GLY A 69 26.30 -8.10 0.29
C GLY A 69 24.90 -8.41 -0.25
N LYS A 70 23.95 -7.48 -0.08
CA LYS A 70 22.59 -7.64 -0.61
C LYS A 70 22.52 -7.18 -2.06
N ARG A 71 21.76 -7.92 -2.84
CA ARG A 71 21.63 -7.67 -4.27
C ARG A 71 20.78 -6.43 -4.58
N LEU A 72 19.69 -6.25 -3.83
CA LEU A 72 18.82 -5.08 -3.93
C LEU A 72 19.16 -4.09 -2.81
N ARG A 73 19.28 -2.83 -3.19
CA ARG A 73 19.56 -1.74 -2.26
C ARG A 73 18.70 -0.53 -2.62
N PRO A 74 18.00 0.10 -1.67
CA PRO A 74 17.26 1.33 -1.92
C PRO A 74 18.21 2.49 -2.16
N VAL A 75 17.66 3.61 -2.64
CA VAL A 75 18.39 4.86 -2.80
C VAL A 75 17.69 5.97 -2.05
N GLU A 76 18.47 6.92 -1.59
CA GLU A 76 17.99 8.15 -0.97
C GLU A 76 17.36 9.08 -2.02
N PRO A 77 16.41 9.93 -1.64
CA PRO A 77 15.84 10.93 -2.53
C PRO A 77 16.87 12.01 -2.91
N SER A 78 16.72 12.61 -4.10
CA SER A 78 17.48 13.78 -4.51
C SER A 78 16.64 15.08 -4.54
N TRP A 79 15.33 14.98 -4.28
CA TRP A 79 14.35 16.08 -4.29
C TRP A 79 13.98 16.59 -2.89
N VAL A 80 14.46 15.93 -1.85
CA VAL A 80 14.34 16.31 -0.44
C VAL A 80 15.56 15.75 0.30
N ALA A 81 15.83 16.19 1.52
CA ALA A 81 16.93 15.67 2.32
C ALA A 81 16.83 14.15 2.55
N SER A 82 17.96 13.46 2.57
CA SER A 82 18.04 12.00 2.73
C SER A 82 17.36 11.49 3.99
N ASP A 83 17.38 12.27 5.06
CA ASP A 83 16.76 11.96 6.36
C ASP A 83 15.46 12.75 6.61
N SER A 84 14.72 12.99 5.54
CA SER A 84 13.48 13.78 5.61
C SER A 84 12.39 13.08 6.42
N TYR A 85 12.40 11.75 6.49
CA TYR A 85 11.43 11.01 7.30
C TYR A 85 11.56 11.37 8.78
N ARG A 86 12.76 11.31 9.38
CA ARG A 86 12.94 11.63 10.81
C ARG A 86 12.58 13.08 11.10
N SER A 87 13.03 14.01 10.24
CA SER A 87 12.69 15.43 10.39
C SER A 87 11.18 15.67 10.38
N ALA A 88 10.44 15.03 9.46
CA ALA A 88 8.99 15.12 9.37
C ALA A 88 8.29 14.42 10.56
N ARG A 89 8.76 13.21 10.93
CA ARG A 89 8.27 12.47 12.09
C ARG A 89 8.36 13.29 13.37
N ASP A 90 9.51 13.91 13.62
CA ASP A 90 9.76 14.67 14.86
C ASP A 90 8.84 15.89 14.93
N ALA A 91 8.63 16.61 13.82
CA ALA A 91 7.68 17.72 13.75
C ALA A 91 6.24 17.26 14.01
N LEU A 92 5.80 16.14 13.42
CA LEU A 92 4.47 15.58 13.63
C LEU A 92 4.27 15.10 15.07
N LYS A 93 5.26 14.39 15.65
CA LYS A 93 5.21 13.94 17.06
C LYS A 93 5.19 15.14 18.03
N ALA A 94 5.93 16.20 17.75
CA ALA A 94 5.90 17.43 18.54
C ALA A 94 4.52 18.12 18.51
N ALA A 95 3.75 17.93 17.42
CA ALA A 95 2.35 18.38 17.33
C ALA A 95 1.34 17.40 17.95
N GLY A 96 1.81 16.34 18.62
CA GLY A 96 0.97 15.34 19.30
C GLY A 96 0.39 14.26 18.39
N LEU A 97 0.91 14.08 17.18
CA LEU A 97 0.46 13.08 16.22
C LEU A 97 1.34 11.83 16.25
N PRO A 98 0.79 10.64 16.54
CA PRO A 98 1.43 9.37 16.26
C PRO A 98 1.78 9.25 14.77
N VAL A 99 2.95 8.67 14.46
CA VAL A 99 3.46 8.55 13.09
C VAL A 99 3.61 7.09 12.70
N TYR A 100 2.92 6.68 11.65
CA TYR A 100 3.02 5.36 11.06
C TYR A 100 3.89 5.41 9.80
N ALA A 101 4.87 4.51 9.72
CA ALA A 101 5.75 4.42 8.55
C ALA A 101 4.98 3.78 7.38
N TRP A 102 4.62 4.58 6.39
CA TRP A 102 4.03 4.10 5.16
C TRP A 102 5.12 3.56 4.24
N THR A 103 5.06 2.25 3.99
CA THR A 103 6.15 1.48 3.38
C THR A 103 5.67 0.75 2.14
N VAL A 104 6.10 1.20 0.97
CA VAL A 104 5.90 0.50 -0.30
C VAL A 104 7.03 -0.51 -0.50
N LEU A 105 6.68 -1.79 -0.69
CA LEU A 105 7.63 -2.90 -0.68
C LEU A 105 8.10 -3.32 -2.07
N THR A 106 7.24 -3.97 -2.86
CA THR A 106 7.62 -4.63 -4.13
C THR A 106 7.50 -3.74 -5.36
N HIS A 107 7.15 -2.46 -5.18
CA HIS A 107 6.92 -1.52 -6.28
C HIS A 107 8.14 -0.60 -6.48
N SER A 108 9.02 -0.92 -7.40
CA SER A 108 10.20 -0.10 -7.70
C SER A 108 10.70 -0.30 -9.14
N SER A 109 10.34 0.61 -10.04
CA SER A 109 10.82 0.58 -11.43
C SER A 109 12.36 0.65 -11.50
N ARG A 110 12.98 1.48 -10.66
CA ARG A 110 14.45 1.58 -10.62
C ARG A 110 15.14 0.25 -10.32
N LEU A 111 14.67 -0.46 -9.28
CA LEU A 111 15.26 -1.75 -8.92
C LEU A 111 14.96 -2.82 -9.97
N GLY A 112 13.77 -2.80 -10.55
CA GLY A 112 13.42 -3.73 -11.61
C GLY A 112 14.21 -3.50 -12.90
N ASP A 113 14.53 -2.25 -13.26
CA ASP A 113 15.40 -1.95 -14.40
C ASP A 113 16.85 -2.42 -14.16
N LEU A 114 17.36 -2.27 -12.94
CA LEU A 114 18.70 -2.72 -12.56
C LEU A 114 18.79 -4.26 -12.41
N HIS A 115 17.69 -4.91 -12.05
CA HIS A 115 17.61 -6.35 -11.76
C HIS A 115 16.41 -6.98 -12.47
N PRO A 116 16.38 -7.01 -13.80
CA PRO A 116 15.21 -7.47 -14.56
C PRO A 116 14.83 -8.92 -14.34
N ASP A 117 15.77 -9.75 -13.89
CA ASP A 117 15.53 -11.16 -13.53
C ASP A 117 14.72 -11.33 -12.24
N LEU A 118 14.63 -10.30 -11.39
CA LEU A 118 13.85 -10.28 -10.17
C LEU A 118 12.43 -9.71 -10.34
N THR A 119 12.05 -9.33 -11.56
CA THR A 119 10.74 -8.75 -11.84
C THR A 119 9.71 -9.79 -12.26
N VAL A 120 8.45 -9.41 -12.21
CA VAL A 120 7.33 -10.18 -12.79
C VAL A 120 7.53 -10.31 -14.29
N VAL A 121 7.34 -11.52 -14.81
CA VAL A 121 7.45 -11.88 -16.24
C VAL A 121 6.19 -12.61 -16.63
N ASN A 122 5.43 -12.12 -17.62
CA ASN A 122 4.21 -12.77 -18.08
C ASN A 122 4.49 -14.00 -18.97
N ALA A 123 3.44 -14.68 -19.45
CA ALA A 123 3.56 -15.86 -20.28
C ALA A 123 4.24 -15.61 -21.64
N PHE A 124 4.22 -14.39 -22.14
CA PHE A 124 4.85 -13.99 -23.41
C PHE A 124 6.33 -13.63 -23.25
N GLY A 125 6.80 -13.48 -22.01
CA GLY A 125 8.16 -13.08 -21.68
C GLY A 125 8.32 -11.58 -21.44
N ASP A 126 7.21 -10.81 -21.47
CA ASP A 126 7.25 -9.38 -21.16
C ASP A 126 7.47 -9.19 -19.67
N ARG A 127 8.38 -8.27 -19.35
CA ARG A 127 8.72 -7.94 -17.95
C ARG A 127 8.01 -6.68 -17.51
N TYR A 128 7.64 -6.66 -16.25
CA TYR A 128 7.08 -5.47 -15.60
C TYR A 128 8.14 -4.86 -14.67
N PRO A 129 8.91 -3.85 -15.13
CA PRO A 129 10.02 -3.29 -14.38
C PRO A 129 9.61 -2.73 -13.01
N TYR A 130 8.39 -2.21 -12.90
CA TYR A 130 7.83 -1.70 -11.65
C TYR A 130 7.54 -2.78 -10.60
N ALA A 131 7.50 -4.07 -10.98
CA ALA A 131 6.98 -5.17 -10.20
C ALA A 131 8.09 -6.14 -9.77
N LEU A 132 8.69 -5.95 -8.61
CA LEU A 132 9.59 -6.94 -8.01
C LEU A 132 8.77 -8.16 -7.58
N CYS A 133 9.23 -9.36 -7.92
CA CYS A 133 8.49 -10.58 -7.63
C CYS A 133 8.91 -11.20 -6.29
N PRO A 134 8.02 -11.28 -5.29
CA PRO A 134 8.34 -11.81 -3.96
C PRO A 134 8.56 -13.34 -3.92
N SER A 135 8.46 -14.04 -5.04
CA SER A 135 8.94 -15.43 -5.15
C SER A 135 10.48 -15.54 -5.23
N ASN A 136 11.18 -14.42 -5.39
CA ASN A 136 12.64 -14.36 -5.39
C ASN A 136 13.15 -14.00 -4.00
N GLN A 137 14.13 -14.78 -3.52
CA GLN A 137 14.70 -14.59 -2.18
C GLN A 137 15.36 -13.22 -2.00
N ASP A 138 16.02 -12.68 -3.03
CA ASP A 138 16.63 -11.35 -3.00
C ASP A 138 15.58 -10.24 -2.77
N VAL A 139 14.37 -10.41 -3.30
CA VAL A 139 13.25 -9.47 -3.08
C VAL A 139 12.72 -9.58 -1.65
N VAL A 140 12.61 -10.81 -1.12
CA VAL A 140 12.20 -11.03 0.28
C VAL A 140 13.22 -10.41 1.23
N GLU A 141 14.52 -10.64 0.99
CA GLU A 141 15.61 -10.07 1.78
C GLU A 141 15.59 -8.53 1.75
N TYR A 142 15.37 -7.94 0.57
CA TYR A 142 15.20 -6.49 0.42
C TYR A 142 14.06 -5.96 1.28
N CYS A 143 12.88 -6.58 1.22
CA CYS A 143 11.70 -6.15 1.98
C CYS A 143 11.93 -6.28 3.50
N LEU A 144 12.58 -7.37 3.96
CA LEU A 144 12.94 -7.57 5.36
C LEU A 144 13.89 -6.48 5.85
N THR A 145 14.98 -6.24 5.11
CA THR A 145 15.97 -5.22 5.48
C THR A 145 15.36 -3.82 5.48
N LEU A 146 14.48 -3.52 4.51
CA LEU A 146 13.78 -2.24 4.45
C LEU A 146 12.96 -1.98 5.73
N VAL A 147 12.23 -2.98 6.19
CA VAL A 147 11.44 -2.91 7.42
C VAL A 147 12.33 -2.81 8.66
N GLU A 148 13.42 -3.57 8.73
CA GLU A 148 14.40 -3.50 9.82
C GLU A 148 14.99 -2.08 9.95
N GLU A 149 15.40 -1.48 8.84
CA GLU A 149 15.95 -0.12 8.80
C GLU A 149 14.90 0.95 9.16
N ILE A 150 13.65 0.76 8.73
CA ILE A 150 12.55 1.66 9.11
C ILE A 150 12.32 1.62 10.62
N ILE A 151 12.31 0.44 11.23
CA ILE A 151 12.14 0.31 12.69
C ILE A 151 13.33 0.92 13.41
N ALA A 152 14.56 0.57 13.00
CA ALA A 152 15.77 0.99 13.69
C ALA A 152 16.03 2.50 13.60
N LEU A 153 15.75 3.15 12.47
CA LEU A 153 16.03 4.55 12.22
C LEU A 153 14.79 5.44 12.33
N GLY A 154 13.65 4.91 11.90
CA GLY A 154 12.39 5.67 11.82
C GLY A 154 11.62 5.72 13.13
N GLU A 155 11.80 4.74 14.03
CA GLU A 155 11.09 4.63 15.32
C GLU A 155 9.60 4.98 15.23
N PRO A 156 8.85 4.33 14.31
CA PRO A 156 7.45 4.65 14.08
C PRO A 156 6.56 4.08 15.19
N ASP A 157 5.41 4.70 15.42
CA ASP A 157 4.36 4.19 16.32
C ASP A 157 3.54 3.06 15.64
N GLY A 158 3.64 2.93 14.34
CA GLY A 158 3.05 1.88 13.54
C GLY A 158 3.73 1.76 12.18
N ILE A 159 3.49 0.65 11.48
CA ILE A 159 3.98 0.44 10.12
C ILE A 159 2.83 0.01 9.21
N ILE A 160 2.75 0.62 8.02
CA ILE A 160 1.78 0.29 6.99
C ILE A 160 2.51 -0.37 5.82
N LEU A 161 2.20 -1.63 5.57
CA LEU A 161 2.78 -2.43 4.49
C LEU A 161 1.90 -2.30 3.25
N GLU A 162 2.39 -1.60 2.24
CA GLU A 162 1.78 -1.46 0.92
C GLU A 162 2.55 -2.29 -0.11
N ALA A 163 1.84 -2.84 -1.10
CA ALA A 163 2.42 -3.74 -2.09
C ALA A 163 3.15 -4.93 -1.45
N CYS A 164 2.57 -5.50 -0.38
CA CYS A 164 3.08 -6.67 0.33
C CYS A 164 2.70 -7.96 -0.41
N GLY A 165 2.99 -8.04 -1.72
CA GLY A 165 2.64 -9.15 -2.57
C GLY A 165 3.06 -8.89 -4.02
N ALA A 166 2.50 -9.67 -4.95
CA ALA A 166 2.83 -9.53 -6.36
C ALA A 166 2.05 -8.38 -7.01
N LEU A 167 2.73 -7.52 -7.74
CA LEU A 167 2.11 -6.66 -8.74
C LEU A 167 1.90 -7.46 -10.04
N GLY A 168 1.11 -6.92 -10.97
CA GLY A 168 0.79 -7.60 -12.22
C GLY A 168 0.62 -6.64 -13.38
N PHE A 169 -0.09 -7.08 -14.42
CA PHE A 169 -0.32 -6.31 -15.64
C PHE A 169 -1.03 -4.97 -15.36
N VAL A 170 -2.07 -4.96 -14.52
CA VAL A 170 -2.77 -3.72 -14.15
C VAL A 170 -1.96 -2.99 -13.10
N HIS A 171 -1.40 -1.86 -13.48
CA HIS A 171 -0.56 -1.04 -12.63
C HIS A 171 -1.18 0.34 -12.35
N GLY A 172 -1.93 0.89 -13.31
CA GLY A 172 -2.56 2.21 -13.21
C GLY A 172 -1.57 3.36 -13.35
N GLY A 173 -0.47 3.16 -14.06
CA GLY A 173 0.55 4.18 -14.33
C GLY A 173 0.03 5.29 -15.23
N HIS A 174 0.37 6.55 -14.95
CA HIS A 174 -0.13 7.74 -15.64
C HIS A 174 0.10 7.74 -17.17
N HIS A 175 1.15 7.05 -17.64
CA HIS A 175 1.50 6.97 -19.06
C HIS A 175 1.20 5.59 -19.68
N GLU A 176 0.46 4.71 -19.02
CA GLU A 176 0.06 3.43 -19.58
C GLU A 176 -0.84 3.63 -20.81
N LYS A 177 -0.63 2.79 -21.82
CA LYS A 177 -1.38 2.78 -23.09
C LYS A 177 -1.84 1.35 -23.41
N THR A 178 -2.28 0.61 -22.40
CA THR A 178 -2.66 -0.81 -22.48
C THR A 178 -4.12 -1.04 -22.84
N GLU A 179 -4.98 -0.03 -22.66
CA GLU A 179 -6.42 -0.14 -22.87
C GLU A 179 -6.80 -0.49 -24.33
N GLY A 180 -5.99 -0.03 -25.32
CA GLY A 180 -6.22 -0.34 -26.74
C GLY A 180 -6.02 -1.80 -27.12
N GLY A 181 -5.56 -2.66 -26.18
CA GLY A 181 -5.48 -4.10 -26.40
C GLY A 181 -6.81 -4.83 -26.25
N ASP A 182 -7.85 -4.13 -25.77
CA ASP A 182 -9.20 -4.67 -25.50
C ASP A 182 -9.18 -5.98 -24.69
N TRP A 183 -8.20 -6.08 -23.78
CA TRP A 183 -8.09 -7.22 -22.88
C TRP A 183 -9.08 -7.07 -21.71
N GLY A 184 -10.08 -7.93 -21.68
CA GLY A 184 -11.02 -8.01 -20.58
C GLY A 184 -10.37 -8.51 -19.28
N PRO A 185 -11.15 -8.51 -18.17
CA PRO A 185 -10.62 -8.81 -16.82
C PRO A 185 -9.90 -10.15 -16.71
N ILE A 186 -10.36 -11.19 -17.40
CA ILE A 186 -9.74 -12.52 -17.34
C ILE A 186 -8.39 -12.52 -18.04
N ARG A 187 -8.27 -11.91 -19.22
CA ARG A 187 -6.97 -11.79 -19.92
C ARG A 187 -5.97 -10.95 -19.12
N GLN A 188 -6.39 -9.89 -18.45
CA GLN A 188 -5.54 -9.10 -17.57
C GLN A 188 -5.03 -9.94 -16.39
N LYS A 189 -5.85 -10.84 -15.84
CA LYS A 189 -5.42 -11.82 -14.82
C LYS A 189 -4.35 -12.76 -15.38
N PHE A 190 -4.54 -13.29 -16.59
CA PHE A 190 -3.55 -14.14 -17.28
C PHE A 190 -2.22 -13.40 -17.53
N LEU A 191 -2.28 -12.16 -18.00
CA LEU A 191 -1.11 -11.33 -18.18
C LEU A 191 -0.40 -10.98 -16.87
N SER A 192 -1.08 -11.16 -15.73
CA SER A 192 -0.52 -10.95 -14.39
C SER A 192 0.09 -12.22 -13.77
N VAL A 193 0.00 -13.40 -14.42
CA VAL A 193 0.65 -14.61 -13.95
C VAL A 193 2.15 -14.54 -14.21
N CYS A 194 2.94 -14.69 -13.14
CA CYS A 194 4.39 -14.56 -13.22
C CYS A 194 5.08 -15.85 -13.58
N PHE A 195 6.01 -15.78 -14.53
CA PHE A 195 6.89 -16.89 -14.97
C PHE A 195 8.37 -16.58 -14.73
N CYS A 196 8.72 -15.78 -13.74
CA CYS A 196 10.11 -15.67 -13.28
C CYS A 196 10.59 -17.03 -12.72
N ALA A 197 11.89 -17.19 -12.52
CA ALA A 197 12.46 -18.45 -12.04
C ALA A 197 11.80 -18.92 -10.71
N GLY A 198 11.59 -18.01 -9.75
CA GLY A 198 10.97 -18.33 -8.47
C GLY A 198 9.51 -18.79 -8.58
N CYS A 199 8.71 -18.15 -9.45
CA CYS A 199 7.33 -18.59 -9.69
C CYS A 199 7.25 -19.87 -10.49
N SER A 200 8.06 -20.02 -11.57
CA SER A 200 8.08 -21.22 -12.40
C SER A 200 8.41 -22.48 -11.61
N ALA A 201 9.27 -22.38 -10.61
CA ALA A 201 9.60 -23.51 -9.72
C ALA A 201 8.43 -23.97 -8.83
N ARG A 202 7.39 -23.16 -8.66
CA ARG A 202 6.18 -23.46 -7.87
C ARG A 202 5.08 -24.11 -8.70
N TYR A 203 5.15 -24.05 -10.03
CA TYR A 203 4.15 -24.68 -10.91
C TYR A 203 4.50 -26.15 -11.18
N PRO A 204 3.53 -27.07 -11.18
CA PRO A 204 3.76 -28.47 -11.52
C PRO A 204 4.37 -28.64 -12.92
N ASP A 205 3.90 -27.88 -13.90
CA ASP A 205 4.44 -27.79 -15.26
C ASP A 205 4.35 -26.34 -15.75
N ALA A 206 5.40 -25.57 -15.52
CA ALA A 206 5.45 -24.16 -15.91
C ALA A 206 5.41 -23.98 -17.45
N SER A 207 5.92 -24.95 -18.22
CA SER A 207 5.95 -24.87 -19.68
C SER A 207 4.54 -25.04 -20.25
N ALA A 208 3.82 -26.09 -19.83
CA ALA A 208 2.46 -26.34 -20.23
C ALA A 208 1.53 -25.20 -19.80
N LEU A 209 1.67 -24.71 -18.55
CA LEU A 209 0.88 -23.57 -18.05
C LEU A 209 1.12 -22.31 -18.88
N ARG A 210 2.37 -22.01 -19.21
CA ARG A 210 2.72 -20.84 -20.05
C ARG A 210 2.06 -20.93 -21.43
N GLN A 211 2.08 -22.10 -22.04
CA GLN A 211 1.43 -22.31 -23.35
C GLN A 211 -0.08 -22.13 -23.25
N GLN A 212 -0.73 -22.74 -22.28
CA GLN A 212 -2.18 -22.62 -22.07
C GLN A 212 -2.62 -21.16 -21.86
N ILE A 213 -1.86 -20.39 -21.08
CA ILE A 213 -2.15 -18.97 -20.85
C ILE A 213 -1.99 -18.16 -22.14
N ARG A 214 -0.94 -18.41 -22.93
CA ARG A 214 -0.77 -17.74 -24.24
C ARG A 214 -1.94 -18.02 -25.17
N GLU A 215 -2.29 -19.28 -25.33
CA GLU A 215 -3.44 -19.70 -26.15
C GLU A 215 -4.74 -19.02 -25.66
N ALA A 216 -4.97 -18.96 -24.38
CA ALA A 216 -6.15 -18.31 -23.81
C ALA A 216 -6.18 -16.79 -24.02
N VAL A 217 -5.04 -16.11 -23.98
CA VAL A 217 -4.96 -14.67 -24.27
C VAL A 217 -5.19 -14.40 -25.76
N ASP A 218 -4.68 -15.25 -26.66
CA ASP A 218 -4.75 -15.07 -28.12
C ASP A 218 -6.11 -15.47 -28.70
N SER A 219 -6.83 -16.42 -28.08
CA SER A 219 -8.08 -17.00 -28.61
C SER A 219 -9.35 -16.15 -28.42
N GLY A 220 -9.26 -15.02 -27.75
CA GLY A 220 -10.40 -14.19 -27.37
C GLY A 220 -10.63 -14.20 -25.86
N GLU A 221 -11.64 -13.48 -25.37
CA GLU A 221 -11.94 -13.44 -23.92
C GLU A 221 -12.49 -14.82 -23.49
N PRO A 222 -11.76 -15.59 -22.68
CA PRO A 222 -12.25 -16.88 -22.20
C PRO A 222 -13.32 -16.68 -21.13
N GLU A 223 -14.32 -17.57 -21.10
CA GLU A 223 -15.35 -17.54 -20.06
C GLU A 223 -14.79 -17.97 -18.71
N GLU A 224 -13.83 -18.89 -18.71
CA GLU A 224 -13.19 -19.41 -17.51
C GLU A 224 -11.66 -19.41 -17.66
N MET A 225 -10.98 -19.34 -16.53
CA MET A 225 -9.54 -19.37 -16.46
C MET A 225 -9.05 -20.81 -16.24
N PRO A 226 -8.31 -21.41 -17.18
CA PRO A 226 -7.69 -22.71 -16.96
C PRO A 226 -6.78 -22.69 -15.74
N LEU A 227 -6.85 -23.71 -14.90
CA LEU A 227 -6.02 -23.83 -13.69
C LEU A 227 -6.10 -22.61 -12.73
N ALA A 228 -7.24 -21.87 -12.75
CA ALA A 228 -7.42 -20.68 -11.95
C ALA A 228 -7.16 -20.93 -10.46
N ALA A 229 -7.73 -21.99 -9.90
CA ALA A 229 -7.60 -22.28 -8.48
C ALA A 229 -6.15 -22.58 -8.05
N PRO A 230 -5.40 -23.49 -8.68
CA PRO A 230 -4.00 -23.72 -8.30
C PRO A 230 -3.10 -22.48 -8.44
N ILE A 231 -3.32 -21.65 -9.48
CA ILE A 231 -2.54 -20.42 -9.64
C ILE A 231 -2.90 -19.42 -8.54
N ALA A 232 -4.18 -19.28 -8.21
CA ALA A 232 -4.66 -18.40 -7.16
C ALA A 232 -4.07 -18.79 -5.79
N GLU A 233 -4.03 -20.09 -5.48
CA GLU A 233 -3.41 -20.62 -4.25
C GLU A 233 -1.92 -20.28 -4.18
N ILE A 234 -1.16 -20.50 -5.26
CA ILE A 234 0.27 -20.17 -5.32
C ILE A 234 0.47 -18.66 -5.13
N ARG A 235 -0.32 -17.81 -5.78
CA ARG A 235 -0.22 -16.35 -5.61
C ARG A 235 -0.52 -15.91 -4.18
N ALA A 236 -1.58 -16.45 -3.59
CA ALA A 236 -1.97 -16.15 -2.21
C ALA A 236 -0.88 -16.62 -1.22
N SER A 237 -0.29 -17.81 -1.42
CA SER A 237 0.80 -18.33 -0.61
C SER A 237 2.03 -17.41 -0.68
N VAL A 238 2.45 -16.98 -1.87
CA VAL A 238 3.60 -16.07 -2.03
C VAL A 238 3.40 -14.74 -1.28
N ALA A 239 2.21 -14.18 -1.35
CA ALA A 239 1.88 -12.94 -0.61
C ALA A 239 1.85 -13.18 0.91
N ALA A 240 1.30 -14.32 1.35
CA ALA A 240 1.23 -14.69 2.75
C ALA A 240 2.61 -14.99 3.35
N ASP A 241 3.48 -15.69 2.60
CA ASP A 241 4.85 -15.99 3.02
C ASP A 241 5.63 -14.68 3.29
N LEU A 242 5.57 -13.73 2.35
CA LEU A 242 6.21 -12.41 2.53
C LEU A 242 5.63 -11.68 3.74
N ARG A 243 4.30 -11.57 3.82
CA ARG A 243 3.62 -10.89 4.93
C ARG A 243 4.00 -11.48 6.28
N LYS A 244 3.94 -12.81 6.41
CA LYS A 244 4.27 -13.52 7.65
C LYS A 244 5.71 -13.26 8.10
N LEU A 245 6.67 -13.31 7.18
CA LEU A 245 8.07 -12.99 7.47
C LEU A 245 8.23 -11.56 7.97
N LEU A 246 7.61 -10.59 7.30
CA LEU A 246 7.68 -9.18 7.68
C LEU A 246 7.03 -8.92 9.03
N VAL A 247 5.82 -9.44 9.25
CA VAL A 247 5.08 -9.27 10.51
C VAL A 247 5.84 -9.87 11.68
N ASN A 248 6.35 -11.11 11.54
CA ASN A 248 7.16 -11.74 12.57
C ASN A 248 8.40 -10.89 12.89
N ARG A 249 9.09 -10.39 11.86
CA ARG A 249 10.27 -9.56 12.07
C ARG A 249 9.97 -8.24 12.75
N ILE A 250 8.84 -7.59 12.41
CA ILE A 250 8.38 -6.39 13.10
C ILE A 250 8.10 -6.68 14.57
N ARG A 251 7.38 -7.77 14.87
CA ARG A 251 7.05 -8.15 16.26
C ARG A 251 8.27 -8.51 17.09
N GLU A 252 9.30 -9.10 16.47
CA GLU A 252 10.59 -9.36 17.14
C GLU A 252 11.34 -8.08 17.50
N LEU A 253 11.38 -7.10 16.60
CA LEU A 253 12.17 -5.88 16.77
C LEU A 253 11.43 -4.80 17.57
N ALA A 254 10.11 -4.72 17.41
CA ALA A 254 9.27 -3.68 17.98
C ALA A 254 7.87 -4.24 18.29
N PRO A 255 7.72 -5.01 19.38
CA PRO A 255 6.50 -5.77 19.69
C PRO A 255 5.25 -4.88 19.85
N ASP A 256 5.43 -3.64 20.30
CA ASP A 256 4.34 -2.68 20.53
C ASP A 256 3.97 -1.87 19.28
N THR A 257 4.77 -1.96 18.20
CA THR A 257 4.51 -1.24 16.95
C THR A 257 3.28 -1.82 16.25
N ARG A 258 2.34 -0.96 15.92
CA ARG A 258 1.12 -1.33 15.22
C ARG A 258 1.44 -1.75 13.78
N VAL A 259 0.94 -2.92 13.34
CA VAL A 259 1.15 -3.45 11.98
C VAL A 259 -0.15 -3.38 11.19
N ILE A 260 -0.10 -2.72 10.05
CA ILE A 260 -1.24 -2.47 9.17
C ILE A 260 -0.86 -2.93 7.76
N VAL A 261 -1.78 -3.57 7.03
CA VAL A 261 -1.53 -4.06 5.67
C VAL A 261 -2.59 -3.58 4.72
N HIS A 262 -2.21 -3.05 3.57
CA HIS A 262 -3.11 -2.83 2.44
C HIS A 262 -3.52 -4.18 1.84
N ALA A 263 -4.83 -4.48 1.87
CA ALA A 263 -5.35 -5.83 1.67
C ALA A 263 -6.49 -5.90 0.65
N ASN A 264 -6.56 -7.02 -0.04
CA ASN A 264 -7.63 -7.39 -0.94
C ASN A 264 -7.98 -8.87 -0.75
N SER A 265 -9.25 -9.22 -0.82
CA SER A 265 -9.73 -10.60 -0.73
C SER A 265 -9.65 -11.37 -2.05
N ASP A 266 -9.48 -10.68 -3.20
CA ASP A 266 -9.32 -11.35 -4.51
C ASP A 266 -7.89 -11.93 -4.62
N PRO A 267 -7.74 -13.25 -4.81
CA PRO A 267 -6.42 -13.87 -5.03
C PRO A 267 -5.71 -13.39 -6.30
N TRP A 268 -6.44 -12.71 -7.17
CA TRP A 268 -5.91 -12.09 -8.39
C TRP A 268 -5.54 -10.62 -8.23
N ALA A 269 -5.71 -10.07 -7.04
CA ALA A 269 -5.32 -8.70 -6.75
C ALA A 269 -3.85 -8.45 -7.11
N THR A 270 -3.59 -7.30 -7.71
CA THR A 270 -2.27 -6.80 -8.06
C THR A 270 -2.14 -5.35 -7.60
N GLY A 271 -0.92 -4.85 -7.42
CA GLY A 271 -0.70 -3.47 -7.02
C GLY A 271 -0.61 -3.27 -5.50
N PRO A 272 -1.08 -2.12 -4.97
CA PRO A 272 -0.83 -1.72 -3.59
C PRO A 272 -1.54 -2.59 -2.55
N PHE A 273 -2.66 -3.22 -2.91
CA PHE A 273 -3.48 -4.03 -2.01
C PHE A 273 -3.26 -5.52 -2.29
N ALA A 274 -2.39 -6.13 -1.50
CA ALA A 274 -2.03 -7.54 -1.66
C ALA A 274 -3.15 -8.48 -1.21
N THR A 275 -3.21 -9.66 -1.83
CA THR A 275 -4.21 -10.68 -1.48
C THR A 275 -4.03 -11.20 -0.05
N VAL A 276 -5.16 -11.40 0.63
CA VAL A 276 -5.28 -12.06 1.93
C VAL A 276 -6.27 -13.21 1.78
N ALA A 277 -5.84 -14.43 2.11
CA ALA A 277 -6.67 -15.63 2.03
C ALA A 277 -6.94 -16.22 3.42
N PRO A 278 -8.07 -16.95 3.62
CA PRO A 278 -8.55 -17.39 4.92
C PRO A 278 -7.57 -18.25 5.71
N ASP A 279 -6.89 -19.16 5.05
CA ASP A 279 -6.10 -20.21 5.70
C ASP A 279 -4.63 -19.84 5.92
N LEU A 280 -4.23 -18.58 5.62
CA LEU A 280 -2.83 -18.19 5.59
C LEU A 280 -2.40 -17.28 6.75
N GLY A 281 -3.20 -17.20 7.80
CA GLY A 281 -2.93 -16.42 9.00
C GLY A 281 -2.87 -14.90 8.74
N VAL A 282 -3.54 -14.12 9.59
CA VAL A 282 -3.53 -12.66 9.49
C VAL A 282 -3.25 -12.10 10.88
N GLU A 283 -1.98 -12.02 11.24
CA GLU A 283 -1.53 -11.54 12.55
C GLU A 283 -1.17 -10.05 12.50
N VAL A 284 -2.12 -9.21 12.05
CA VAL A 284 -1.94 -7.76 11.94
C VAL A 284 -3.04 -7.01 12.70
N ASP A 285 -2.78 -5.76 13.04
CA ASP A 285 -3.72 -4.94 13.82
C ASP A 285 -4.86 -4.36 12.98
N ALA A 286 -4.62 -4.17 11.67
CA ALA A 286 -5.65 -3.73 10.73
C ALA A 286 -5.36 -4.14 9.29
N LEU A 287 -6.43 -4.38 8.53
CA LEU A 287 -6.42 -4.57 7.08
C LEU A 287 -7.06 -3.35 6.42
N VAL A 288 -6.34 -2.69 5.52
CA VAL A 288 -6.84 -1.52 4.78
C VAL A 288 -7.41 -1.98 3.45
N ALA A 289 -8.71 -1.81 3.25
CA ALA A 289 -9.41 -2.09 2.01
C ALA A 289 -9.51 -0.84 1.13
N MET A 290 -9.35 -1.00 -0.19
CA MET A 290 -9.60 0.08 -1.16
C MET A 290 -11.07 0.52 -1.08
N ALA A 291 -11.29 1.82 -0.83
CA ALA A 291 -12.62 2.42 -0.75
C ALA A 291 -12.86 3.59 -1.73
N TRP A 292 -11.90 3.88 -2.62
CA TRP A 292 -12.01 4.97 -3.60
C TRP A 292 -13.22 4.88 -4.54
N PRO A 293 -13.63 3.69 -5.01
CA PRO A 293 -14.80 3.57 -5.86
C PRO A 293 -16.13 3.91 -5.16
N GLY A 294 -16.10 4.07 -3.83
CA GLY A 294 -17.26 4.34 -2.99
C GLY A 294 -17.83 3.09 -2.31
N PRO A 295 -18.76 3.27 -1.34
CA PRO A 295 -19.21 2.22 -0.44
C PRO A 295 -19.76 0.98 -1.16
N ALA A 296 -20.67 1.17 -2.11
CA ALA A 296 -21.33 0.05 -2.80
C ALA A 296 -20.34 -0.86 -3.56
N ALA A 297 -19.36 -0.25 -4.27
CA ALA A 297 -18.36 -1.00 -5.04
C ALA A 297 -17.29 -1.64 -4.13
N SER A 298 -17.02 -1.07 -2.96
CA SER A 298 -16.01 -1.56 -2.03
C SER A 298 -16.54 -2.59 -1.03
N ALA A 299 -17.86 -2.62 -0.78
CA ALA A 299 -18.51 -3.49 0.19
C ALA A 299 -18.19 -4.99 0.03
N PRO A 300 -18.16 -5.58 -1.18
CA PRO A 300 -17.83 -7.00 -1.33
C PRO A 300 -16.47 -7.35 -0.77
N ASN A 301 -15.43 -6.55 -1.07
CA ASN A 301 -14.08 -6.77 -0.55
C ASN A 301 -14.01 -6.55 0.97
N ILE A 302 -14.66 -5.51 1.50
CA ILE A 302 -14.71 -5.21 2.94
C ILE A 302 -15.31 -6.39 3.71
N ARG A 303 -16.47 -6.90 3.27
CA ARG A 303 -17.16 -8.04 3.89
C ARG A 303 -16.34 -9.32 3.81
N ALA A 304 -15.68 -9.57 2.67
CA ALA A 304 -14.82 -10.72 2.49
C ALA A 304 -13.59 -10.66 3.41
N LEU A 305 -12.92 -9.52 3.52
CA LEU A 305 -11.80 -9.33 4.46
C LEU A 305 -12.24 -9.52 5.92
N ARG A 306 -13.43 -9.03 6.29
CA ARG A 306 -14.00 -9.26 7.62
C ARG A 306 -14.24 -10.75 7.88
N ALA A 307 -14.74 -11.49 6.89
CA ALA A 307 -14.96 -12.93 7.02
C ALA A 307 -13.65 -13.72 7.14
N ILE A 308 -12.58 -13.27 6.42
CA ILE A 308 -11.25 -13.87 6.48
C ILE A 308 -10.58 -13.63 7.84
N ALA A 309 -10.73 -12.42 8.38
CA ALA A 309 -10.02 -11.98 9.60
C ALA A 309 -11.00 -11.30 10.58
N PRO A 310 -11.88 -12.09 11.24
CA PRO A 310 -12.97 -11.53 12.07
C PRO A 310 -12.48 -10.73 13.28
N ASP A 311 -11.30 -11.06 13.81
CA ASP A 311 -10.70 -10.40 14.96
C ASP A 311 -9.79 -9.22 14.59
N THR A 312 -9.55 -9.00 13.29
CA THR A 312 -8.71 -7.92 12.78
C THR A 312 -9.57 -6.73 12.37
N ARG A 313 -9.13 -5.52 12.69
CA ARG A 313 -9.85 -4.30 12.29
C ARG A 313 -9.81 -4.11 10.77
N ILE A 314 -10.93 -3.70 10.20
CA ILE A 314 -11.00 -3.32 8.79
C ILE A 314 -10.97 -1.80 8.68
N ALA A 315 -10.00 -1.31 7.92
CA ALA A 315 -9.87 0.10 7.58
C ALA A 315 -10.29 0.35 6.12
N GLY A 316 -10.93 1.48 5.88
CA GLY A 316 -11.27 1.94 4.53
C GLY A 316 -10.25 2.97 4.04
N TYR A 317 -9.63 2.73 2.86
CA TYR A 317 -8.74 3.70 2.20
C TYR A 317 -9.56 4.70 1.41
N VAL A 318 -9.90 5.83 2.03
CA VAL A 318 -10.84 6.83 1.53
C VAL A 318 -10.11 7.92 0.73
N LEU A 319 -10.65 8.27 -0.43
CA LEU A 319 -10.07 9.30 -1.30
C LEU A 319 -10.54 10.69 -0.89
N ALA A 320 -9.63 11.54 -0.45
CA ALA A 320 -9.87 12.95 -0.14
C ALA A 320 -9.61 13.91 -1.35
N LEU A 321 -9.26 13.34 -2.51
CA LEU A 321 -8.83 14.05 -3.73
C LEU A 321 -9.87 13.92 -4.86
N PRO A 322 -9.74 14.68 -5.97
CA PRO A 322 -10.57 14.46 -7.15
C PRO A 322 -10.52 12.99 -7.61
N PRO A 323 -11.60 12.46 -8.14
CA PRO A 323 -12.87 13.12 -8.49
C PRO A 323 -13.85 13.34 -7.33
N LYS A 324 -13.51 12.98 -6.11
CA LYS A 324 -14.38 13.23 -4.95
C LYS A 324 -14.57 14.73 -4.73
N PRO A 325 -15.79 15.19 -4.34
CA PRO A 325 -16.02 16.60 -4.05
C PRO A 325 -15.22 17.05 -2.82
N ALA A 326 -14.91 18.35 -2.76
CA ALA A 326 -14.33 18.98 -1.57
C ALA A 326 -15.48 19.42 -0.63
N ASP A 327 -16.21 18.46 -0.09
CA ASP A 327 -17.44 18.64 0.70
C ASP A 327 -17.42 17.71 1.92
N GLY A 328 -17.42 18.29 3.12
CA GLY A 328 -17.36 17.56 4.38
C GLY A 328 -18.60 16.71 4.64
N SER A 329 -19.78 17.15 4.21
CA SER A 329 -21.03 16.39 4.36
C SER A 329 -21.05 15.15 3.47
N ALA A 330 -20.58 15.29 2.21
CA ALA A 330 -20.46 14.16 1.27
C ALA A 330 -19.44 13.12 1.78
N MET A 331 -18.29 13.59 2.26
CA MET A 331 -17.27 12.71 2.85
C MET A 331 -17.80 12.00 4.11
N LEU A 332 -18.49 12.68 5.00
CA LEU A 332 -19.11 12.09 6.18
C LEU A 332 -20.14 11.01 5.79
N ALA A 333 -20.98 11.27 4.79
CA ALA A 333 -21.95 10.31 4.30
C ALA A 333 -21.26 9.05 3.75
N GLU A 334 -20.18 9.21 3.00
CA GLU A 334 -19.37 8.10 2.49
C GLU A 334 -18.73 7.29 3.64
N MET A 335 -18.13 7.96 4.63
CA MET A 335 -17.52 7.31 5.79
C MET A 335 -18.55 6.54 6.61
N ARG A 336 -19.77 7.07 6.79
CA ARG A 336 -20.85 6.37 7.49
C ARG A 336 -21.32 5.14 6.74
N ALA A 337 -21.52 5.25 5.43
CA ALA A 337 -21.92 4.11 4.62
C ALA A 337 -20.83 3.00 4.61
N LEU A 338 -19.55 3.37 4.62
CA LEU A 338 -18.45 2.41 4.79
C LEU A 338 -18.46 1.77 6.19
N ALA A 339 -18.79 2.53 7.23
CA ALA A 339 -18.91 2.00 8.60
C ALA A 339 -20.06 0.98 8.72
N GLU A 340 -21.18 1.20 8.02
CA GLU A 340 -22.28 0.23 7.92
C GLU A 340 -21.85 -1.08 7.27
N GLU A 341 -20.86 -1.04 6.35
CA GLU A 341 -20.23 -2.23 5.74
C GLU A 341 -19.17 -2.89 6.62
N GLY A 342 -18.86 -2.34 7.79
CA GLY A 342 -17.93 -2.90 8.76
C GLY A 342 -16.56 -2.23 8.80
N VAL A 343 -16.38 -1.07 8.20
CA VAL A 343 -15.16 -0.27 8.33
C VAL A 343 -15.11 0.38 9.73
N GLU A 344 -14.03 0.15 10.45
CA GLU A 344 -13.81 0.66 11.80
C GLU A 344 -12.82 1.83 11.85
N GLU A 345 -11.95 1.93 10.83
CA GLU A 345 -10.90 2.94 10.70
C GLU A 345 -10.93 3.56 9.31
N PHE A 346 -10.53 4.82 9.22
CA PHE A 346 -10.51 5.56 7.95
C PHE A 346 -9.10 6.05 7.67
N HIS A 347 -8.53 5.61 6.56
CA HIS A 347 -7.24 6.00 6.04
C HIS A 347 -7.45 6.98 4.88
N LEU A 348 -7.10 8.26 5.09
CA LEU A 348 -7.45 9.36 4.20
C LEU A 348 -6.31 9.65 3.20
N TYR A 349 -6.52 9.29 1.96
CA TYR A 349 -5.59 9.57 0.87
C TYR A 349 -5.99 10.85 0.13
N HIS A 350 -5.26 11.91 0.14
CA HIS A 350 -3.91 12.18 0.65
C HIS A 350 -3.89 13.63 1.18
N ALA A 351 -3.53 13.84 2.44
CA ALA A 351 -3.59 15.17 3.05
C ALA A 351 -2.57 16.16 2.46
N GLY A 352 -1.35 15.70 2.17
CA GLY A 352 -0.31 16.55 1.58
C GLY A 352 -0.62 17.04 0.15
N LEU A 353 -1.40 16.25 -0.60
CA LEU A 353 -1.85 16.62 -1.96
C LEU A 353 -3.10 17.50 -1.97
N ALA A 354 -3.77 17.65 -0.83
CA ALA A 354 -5.06 18.30 -0.73
C ALA A 354 -4.92 19.84 -0.65
N SER A 355 -5.80 20.56 -1.34
CA SER A 355 -5.93 22.02 -1.17
C SER A 355 -6.52 22.36 0.19
N GLY A 356 -6.41 23.62 0.63
CA GLY A 356 -7.01 24.10 1.88
C GLY A 356 -8.52 23.84 1.98
N THR A 357 -9.25 23.99 0.87
CA THR A 357 -10.70 23.68 0.81
C THR A 357 -10.94 22.19 1.10
N ARG A 358 -10.13 21.30 0.55
CA ARG A 358 -10.24 19.84 0.79
C ARG A 358 -9.88 19.46 2.22
N LEU A 359 -8.83 20.06 2.79
CA LEU A 359 -8.48 19.84 4.19
C LEU A 359 -9.59 20.32 5.14
N ASN A 360 -10.26 21.45 4.81
CA ASN A 360 -11.43 21.91 5.57
C ASN A 360 -12.57 20.88 5.51
N ALA A 361 -12.87 20.33 4.33
CA ALA A 361 -13.89 19.27 4.19
C ALA A 361 -13.54 18.02 5.00
N VAL A 362 -12.26 17.60 4.99
CA VAL A 362 -11.76 16.49 5.83
C VAL A 362 -11.98 16.78 7.31
N ARG A 363 -11.59 17.96 7.78
CA ARG A 363 -11.77 18.39 9.17
C ARG A 363 -13.23 18.36 9.60
N GLU A 364 -14.12 18.93 8.79
CA GLU A 364 -15.57 18.94 9.03
C GLU A 364 -16.13 17.51 9.13
N ALA A 365 -15.76 16.63 8.20
CA ALA A 365 -16.20 15.24 8.20
C ALA A 365 -15.73 14.48 9.46
N ILE A 366 -14.46 14.64 9.86
CA ILE A 366 -13.91 14.00 11.06
C ILE A 366 -14.59 14.52 12.33
N ALA A 367 -14.77 15.83 12.45
CA ALA A 367 -15.43 16.45 13.60
C ALA A 367 -16.87 15.92 13.75
N ALA A 368 -17.63 15.87 12.65
CA ALA A 368 -18.99 15.36 12.63
C ALA A 368 -19.06 13.84 12.89
N LEU A 369 -18.09 13.06 12.40
CA LEU A 369 -18.00 11.63 12.67
C LEU A 369 -17.75 11.37 14.17
N ARG A 370 -16.90 12.15 14.82
CA ARG A 370 -16.62 12.05 16.25
C ARG A 370 -17.81 12.44 17.12
N ALA A 371 -18.53 13.50 16.73
CA ALA A 371 -19.70 13.95 17.45
C ALA A 371 -20.86 12.94 17.49
N THR A 372 -20.90 12.02 16.54
CA THR A 372 -21.95 10.98 16.42
C THR A 372 -21.58 9.65 17.05
N ARG A 373 -20.33 9.44 17.47
CA ARG A 373 -19.96 8.26 18.27
C ARG A 373 -20.53 8.42 19.66
N PRO A 374 -21.35 7.47 20.18
CA PRO A 374 -21.82 7.53 21.54
C PRO A 374 -20.62 7.59 22.49
N VAL A 375 -20.63 8.54 23.39
CA VAL A 375 -19.76 8.58 24.56
C VAL A 375 -20.19 7.40 25.43
N GLY A 376 -19.66 6.22 25.16
CA GLY A 376 -20.10 4.98 25.77
C GLY A 376 -18.97 4.04 26.05
N GLY A 377 -18.71 3.88 27.34
CA GLY A 377 -18.09 2.72 27.92
C GLY A 377 -16.59 2.75 28.10
N SER A 378 -16.10 3.52 29.04
CA SER A 378 -14.98 3.09 29.87
C SER A 378 -15.33 1.69 30.42
N VAL A 379 -14.82 0.64 29.82
CA VAL A 379 -14.66 -0.63 30.51
C VAL A 379 -13.30 -0.58 31.19
N LEU A 380 -13.27 0.13 32.33
CA LEU A 380 -12.37 -0.17 33.42
C LEU A 380 -12.96 -1.41 34.10
N GLY A 381 -12.33 -2.53 33.91
CA GLY A 381 -12.64 -3.78 34.60
C GLY A 381 -11.36 -4.53 34.84
N ALA A 382 -10.91 -4.37 36.04
CA ALA A 382 -10.12 -5.14 36.99
C ALA A 382 -9.35 -6.37 36.47
#